data_494b00c66ebda5c6f428879d5236074a
#
_entry.id   494b00c66ebda5c6f428879d5236074a
#
_cell.length_a   1.000
_cell.length_b   1.000
_cell.length_c   1.000
_cell.angle_alpha   90.00
_cell.angle_beta   90.00
_cell.angle_gamma   90.00
#
_symmetry.space_group_name_H-M   'P 1'
#
loop_
_entity.id
_entity.type
_entity.pdbx_description
1 polymer ?
#
loop_
_entity_poly.entity_id
_entity_poly.type
_entity_poly.pdbx_seq_one_letter_code
_entity_poly.pdbx_strand_id
1 'polypeptide(L)'
;MEQYVSVTPQEAMQARDGTIKLHGAEGFDGMRKAGRLAAEILDALVPHVVPGVTTEELDDIVREMTMRGGAVPATLGYRGYTHSCCISINHVICHGIPSDKKLKDGDIVNIDVTPQLDGWHGDTSRMFLVGDVPVKAKR
;
A
#
# COMPACT_ATOMS: atom_id res chain seq x y z
N MET A 1 9.82 -17.78 -18.77
CA MET A 1 10.35 -16.92 -19.84
C MET A 1 9.40 -15.76 -20.04
N GLU A 2 9.90 -14.56 -19.95
CA GLU A 2 9.09 -13.36 -20.18
C GLU A 2 8.88 -13.15 -21.67
N GLN A 3 7.64 -12.92 -22.07
CA GLN A 3 7.30 -12.67 -23.48
C GLN A 3 7.06 -11.18 -23.69
N TYR A 4 7.61 -10.64 -24.75
CA TYR A 4 7.37 -9.26 -25.18
C TYR A 4 6.57 -9.28 -26.49
N VAL A 5 5.54 -8.45 -26.55
CA VAL A 5 4.66 -8.33 -27.72
C VAL A 5 4.74 -6.89 -28.22
N SER A 6 4.96 -6.75 -29.52
CA SER A 6 4.87 -5.45 -30.18
C SER A 6 3.40 -5.07 -30.34
N VAL A 7 3.07 -3.85 -29.96
CA VAL A 7 1.70 -3.31 -30.06
C VAL A 7 1.71 -2.03 -30.86
N THR A 8 0.55 -1.61 -31.34
CA THR A 8 0.41 -0.34 -32.05
C THR A 8 0.63 0.86 -31.09
N PRO A 9 1.04 2.03 -31.59
CA PRO A 9 1.19 3.21 -30.75
C PRO A 9 -0.05 3.58 -29.94
N GLN A 10 -1.25 3.30 -30.45
CA GLN A 10 -2.50 3.53 -29.74
C GLN A 10 -2.72 2.53 -28.58
N GLU A 11 -2.27 1.29 -28.76
CA GLU A 11 -2.35 0.25 -27.72
C GLU A 11 -1.25 0.41 -26.69
N ALA A 12 -0.11 0.96 -27.11
CA ALA A 12 1.08 1.16 -26.27
C ALA A 12 1.17 2.55 -25.64
N MET A 13 0.06 3.15 -25.23
CA MET A 13 0.04 4.51 -24.66
C MET A 13 1.00 4.71 -23.47
N GLN A 14 1.53 3.65 -22.88
CA GLN A 14 2.47 3.71 -21.77
C GLN A 14 3.88 3.19 -22.11
N ALA A 15 4.05 2.44 -23.19
CA ALA A 15 5.34 1.94 -23.62
C ALA A 15 5.94 2.89 -24.68
N ARG A 16 7.05 3.53 -24.34
CA ARG A 16 7.71 4.50 -25.22
C ARG A 16 8.24 3.90 -26.53
N ASP A 17 8.47 2.58 -26.55
CA ASP A 17 9.01 1.83 -27.68
C ASP A 17 7.96 0.97 -28.40
N GLY A 18 6.71 1.02 -27.99
CA GLY A 18 5.61 0.23 -28.54
C GLY A 18 5.62 -1.24 -28.11
N THR A 19 6.38 -1.62 -27.07
CA THR A 19 6.38 -2.97 -26.52
C THR A 19 5.65 -3.05 -25.16
N ILE A 20 4.91 -4.15 -24.94
CA ILE A 20 4.29 -4.48 -23.66
C ILE A 20 4.90 -5.80 -23.19
N LYS A 21 5.40 -5.81 -21.95
CA LYS A 21 5.92 -7.01 -21.31
C LYS A 21 4.75 -7.87 -20.82
N LEU A 22 4.70 -9.10 -21.33
CA LEU A 22 3.75 -10.11 -20.84
C LEU A 22 4.43 -10.99 -19.80
N HIS A 23 3.82 -11.09 -18.63
CA HIS A 23 4.31 -11.95 -17.55
C HIS A 23 3.67 -13.33 -17.62
N GLY A 24 4.50 -14.37 -17.42
CA GLY A 24 4.04 -15.76 -17.32
C GLY A 24 3.70 -16.18 -15.89
N ALA A 25 3.60 -17.49 -15.67
CA ALA A 25 3.23 -18.07 -14.38
C ALA A 25 4.13 -17.62 -13.21
N GLU A 26 5.42 -17.46 -13.45
CA GLU A 26 6.37 -16.95 -12.44
C GLU A 26 6.03 -15.53 -11.98
N GLY A 27 5.69 -14.65 -12.92
CA GLY A 27 5.27 -13.28 -12.60
C GLY A 27 3.96 -13.26 -11.80
N PHE A 28 2.99 -14.08 -12.18
CA PHE A 28 1.74 -14.20 -11.41
C PHE A 28 1.98 -14.71 -9.98
N ASP A 29 2.87 -15.69 -9.81
CA ASP A 29 3.23 -16.22 -8.50
C ASP A 29 3.94 -15.16 -7.63
N GLY A 30 4.88 -14.43 -8.21
CA GLY A 30 5.55 -13.30 -7.55
C GLY A 30 4.56 -12.23 -7.09
N MET A 31 3.64 -11.82 -7.96
CA MET A 31 2.58 -10.85 -7.62
C MET A 31 1.64 -11.36 -6.51
N ARG A 32 1.28 -12.66 -6.54
CA ARG A 32 0.45 -13.24 -5.47
C ARG A 32 1.16 -13.23 -4.12
N LYS A 33 2.46 -13.52 -4.07
CA LYS A 33 3.25 -13.48 -2.83
C LYS A 33 3.33 -12.06 -2.28
N ALA A 34 3.66 -11.08 -3.11
CA ALA A 34 3.72 -9.68 -2.71
C ALA A 34 2.35 -9.15 -2.25
N GLY A 35 1.28 -9.48 -2.99
CA GLY A 35 -0.08 -9.09 -2.64
C GLY A 35 -0.58 -9.73 -1.34
N ARG A 36 -0.22 -10.99 -1.09
CA ARG A 36 -0.53 -11.66 0.17
C ARG A 36 0.14 -10.97 1.34
N LEU A 37 1.42 -10.64 1.24
CA LEU A 37 2.13 -9.90 2.28
C LEU A 37 1.47 -8.54 2.54
N ALA A 38 1.08 -7.80 1.51
CA ALA A 38 0.37 -6.54 1.66
C ALA A 38 -0.95 -6.70 2.42
N ALA A 39 -1.74 -7.74 2.09
CA ALA A 39 -2.99 -8.04 2.79
C ALA A 39 -2.76 -8.41 4.26
N GLU A 40 -1.75 -9.24 4.55
CA GLU A 40 -1.38 -9.65 5.91
C GLU A 40 -0.95 -8.44 6.77
N ILE A 41 -0.23 -7.48 6.19
CA ILE A 41 0.13 -6.23 6.88
C ILE A 41 -1.13 -5.45 7.26
N LEU A 42 -2.07 -5.27 6.33
CA LEU A 42 -3.33 -4.57 6.61
C LEU A 42 -4.19 -5.30 7.65
N ASP A 43 -4.23 -6.63 7.62
CA ASP A 43 -4.94 -7.43 8.64
C ASP A 43 -4.33 -7.24 10.03
N ALA A 44 -3.01 -7.25 10.12
CA ALA A 44 -2.30 -7.07 11.39
C ALA A 44 -2.47 -5.65 11.98
N LEU A 45 -2.73 -4.64 11.16
CA LEU A 45 -2.98 -3.28 11.63
C LEU A 45 -4.33 -3.12 12.35
N VAL A 46 -5.31 -4.00 12.09
CA VAL A 46 -6.67 -3.88 12.64
C VAL A 46 -6.70 -3.59 14.16
N PRO A 47 -5.99 -4.36 15.02
CA PRO A 47 -6.02 -4.11 16.47
C PRO A 47 -5.25 -2.85 16.90
N HIS A 48 -4.44 -2.27 16.03
CA HIS A 48 -3.62 -1.09 16.31
C HIS A 48 -4.27 0.22 15.91
N VAL A 49 -5.26 0.18 15.01
CA VAL A 49 -5.97 1.38 14.54
C VAL A 49 -7.07 1.74 15.55
N VAL A 50 -6.66 2.39 16.62
CA VAL A 50 -7.52 2.77 17.76
C VAL A 50 -7.32 4.24 18.12
N PRO A 51 -8.29 4.87 18.82
CA PRO A 51 -8.11 6.24 19.29
C PRO A 51 -6.82 6.40 20.12
N GLY A 52 -6.06 7.43 19.83
CA GLY A 52 -4.82 7.78 20.53
C GLY A 52 -3.53 7.29 19.89
N VAL A 53 -3.58 6.30 18.99
CA VAL A 53 -2.40 5.89 18.23
C VAL A 53 -1.98 7.01 17.26
N THR A 54 -0.69 7.21 17.07
CA THR A 54 -0.19 8.13 16.06
C THR A 54 -0.06 7.42 14.70
N THR A 55 -0.13 8.20 13.62
CA THR A 55 0.10 7.63 12.29
C THR A 55 1.55 7.20 12.07
N GLU A 56 2.50 7.79 12.78
CA GLU A 56 3.91 7.36 12.81
C GLU A 56 4.06 5.96 13.41
N GLU A 57 3.39 5.68 14.56
CA GLU A 57 3.40 4.33 15.17
C GLU A 57 2.83 3.27 14.22
N LEU A 58 1.80 3.61 13.44
CA LEU A 58 1.26 2.70 12.43
C LEU A 58 2.24 2.48 11.27
N ASP A 59 2.95 3.52 10.83
CA ASP A 59 3.99 3.40 9.80
C ASP A 59 5.15 2.51 10.26
N ASP A 60 5.56 2.62 11.52
CA ASP A 60 6.60 1.76 12.10
C ASP A 60 6.19 0.29 12.08
N ILE A 61 4.93 -0.02 12.40
CA ILE A 61 4.39 -1.39 12.32
C ILE A 61 4.43 -1.89 10.86
N VAL A 62 4.00 -1.07 9.90
CA VAL A 62 4.05 -1.43 8.48
C VAL A 62 5.48 -1.72 8.04
N ARG A 63 6.43 -0.87 8.42
CA ARG A 63 7.86 -1.05 8.12
C ARG A 63 8.39 -2.36 8.68
N GLU A 64 8.15 -2.62 9.96
CA GLU A 64 8.61 -3.83 10.64
C GLU A 64 8.04 -5.09 9.98
N MET A 65 6.76 -5.13 9.72
CA MET A 65 6.11 -6.28 9.08
C MET A 65 6.58 -6.50 7.65
N THR A 66 6.77 -5.43 6.88
CA THR A 66 7.29 -5.51 5.52
C THR A 66 8.68 -6.15 5.53
N MET A 67 9.57 -5.68 6.39
CA MET A 67 10.94 -6.20 6.50
C MET A 67 10.98 -7.65 7.03
N ARG A 68 10.14 -7.99 7.99
CA ARG A 68 9.99 -9.38 8.46
C ARG A 68 9.52 -10.32 7.34
N GLY A 69 8.67 -9.85 6.45
CA GLY A 69 8.22 -10.59 5.27
C GLY A 69 9.29 -10.75 4.18
N GLY A 70 10.51 -10.24 4.40
CA GLY A 70 11.59 -10.28 3.40
C GLY A 70 11.43 -9.27 2.28
N ALA A 71 10.54 -8.28 2.44
CA ALA A 71 10.27 -7.24 1.48
C ALA A 71 10.83 -5.88 1.93
N VAL A 72 10.77 -4.90 1.07
CA VAL A 72 11.07 -3.49 1.38
C VAL A 72 9.83 -2.63 1.07
N PRO A 73 9.56 -1.57 1.86
CA PRO A 73 8.51 -0.62 1.50
C PRO A 73 8.89 0.13 0.23
N ALA A 74 8.11 -0.03 -0.84
CA ALA A 74 8.40 0.63 -2.12
C ALA A 74 8.27 2.15 -2.06
N THR A 75 7.50 2.67 -1.11
CA THR A 75 7.33 4.11 -0.87
C THR A 75 8.58 4.75 -0.30
N LEU A 76 9.32 4.02 0.56
CA LEU A 76 10.47 4.55 1.28
C LEU A 76 11.60 4.92 0.31
N GLY A 77 11.95 6.20 0.29
CA GLY A 77 12.97 6.76 -0.61
C GLY A 77 12.46 7.10 -2.02
N TYR A 78 11.23 6.70 -2.39
CA TYR A 78 10.68 7.06 -3.68
C TYR A 78 10.45 8.57 -3.78
N ARG A 79 11.18 9.22 -4.71
CA ARG A 79 11.13 10.69 -4.91
C ARG A 79 11.30 11.49 -3.61
N GLY A 80 12.09 10.96 -2.66
CA GLY A 80 12.34 11.60 -1.38
C GLY A 80 11.28 11.34 -0.30
N TYR A 81 10.30 10.44 -0.53
CA TYR A 81 9.34 10.06 0.49
C TYR A 81 10.01 9.30 1.64
N THR A 82 9.68 9.66 2.87
CA THR A 82 10.45 9.24 4.07
C THR A 82 9.78 8.14 4.88
N HIS A 83 8.57 7.72 4.50
CA HIS A 83 7.75 6.77 5.25
C HIS A 83 7.48 5.48 4.47
N SER A 84 7.00 4.46 5.16
CA SER A 84 6.81 3.11 4.62
C SER A 84 5.42 2.88 4.02
N CYS A 85 4.47 3.76 4.32
CA CYS A 85 3.11 3.72 3.78
C CYS A 85 2.52 5.13 3.69
N CYS A 86 1.33 5.24 3.12
CA CYS A 86 0.54 6.47 3.15
C CYS A 86 -0.64 6.28 4.10
N ILE A 87 -0.90 7.26 4.96
CA ILE A 87 -2.01 7.24 5.93
C ILE A 87 -2.82 8.52 5.79
N SER A 88 -4.03 8.37 5.26
CA SER A 88 -4.91 9.48 4.91
C SER A 88 -6.14 9.49 5.81
N ILE A 89 -6.33 10.57 6.57
CA ILE A 89 -7.37 10.71 7.60
C ILE A 89 -8.47 11.62 7.11
N ASN A 90 -9.72 11.19 7.22
CA ASN A 90 -10.94 11.95 6.95
C ASN A 90 -10.95 12.57 5.54
N HIS A 91 -10.77 13.90 5.44
CA HIS A 91 -10.81 14.65 4.18
C HIS A 91 -9.56 14.51 3.31
N VAL A 92 -8.50 13.92 3.81
CA VAL A 92 -7.29 13.62 3.02
C VAL A 92 -7.60 12.42 2.13
N ILE A 93 -7.61 12.63 0.82
CA ILE A 93 -8.04 11.62 -0.14
C ILE A 93 -6.99 10.53 -0.31
N CYS A 94 -5.72 10.92 -0.51
CA CYS A 94 -4.60 9.99 -0.68
C CYS A 94 -3.28 10.65 -0.30
N HIS A 95 -2.22 9.84 -0.21
CA HIS A 95 -0.84 10.25 0.05
C HIS A 95 -0.64 11.04 1.34
N GLY A 96 -1.48 10.82 2.34
CA GLY A 96 -1.26 11.36 3.68
C GLY A 96 0.07 10.87 4.24
N ILE A 97 0.88 11.78 4.79
CA ILE A 97 2.20 11.46 5.34
C ILE A 97 2.04 11.11 6.81
N PRO A 98 2.52 9.94 7.28
CA PRO A 98 2.57 9.61 8.69
C PRO A 98 3.28 10.68 9.53
N SER A 99 2.78 10.91 10.73
CA SER A 99 3.27 11.94 11.64
C SER A 99 2.90 11.63 13.11
N ASP A 100 3.17 12.55 14.00
CA ASP A 100 2.74 12.52 15.41
C ASP A 100 1.24 12.75 15.61
N LYS A 101 0.48 12.91 14.53
CA LYS A 101 -0.97 13.08 14.58
C LYS A 101 -1.65 11.84 15.15
N LYS A 102 -2.36 12.03 16.26
CA LYS A 102 -3.14 10.97 16.92
C LYS A 102 -4.50 10.80 16.27
N LEU A 103 -4.88 9.54 16.06
CA LEU A 103 -6.22 9.18 15.64
C LEU A 103 -7.22 9.45 16.76
N LYS A 104 -8.43 9.85 16.38
CA LYS A 104 -9.53 10.17 17.30
C LYS A 104 -10.70 9.24 17.06
N ASP A 105 -11.50 9.07 18.08
CA ASP A 105 -12.80 8.41 17.97
C ASP A 105 -13.65 9.09 16.88
N GLY A 106 -14.21 8.31 15.98
CA GLY A 106 -14.98 8.80 14.84
C GLY A 106 -14.19 9.06 13.55
N ASP A 107 -12.86 8.97 13.57
CA ASP A 107 -12.04 9.11 12.37
C ASP A 107 -12.24 7.92 11.41
N ILE A 108 -12.15 8.21 10.13
CA ILE A 108 -11.96 7.20 9.07
C ILE A 108 -10.55 7.36 8.50
N VAL A 109 -9.86 6.26 8.28
CA VAL A 109 -8.45 6.26 7.89
C VAL A 109 -8.21 5.30 6.74
N ASN A 110 -7.64 5.79 5.65
CA ASN A 110 -7.09 4.93 4.60
C ASN A 110 -5.60 4.67 4.88
N ILE A 111 -5.22 3.41 4.93
CA ILE A 111 -3.82 2.99 5.01
C ILE A 111 -3.49 2.24 3.73
N ASP A 112 -2.47 2.73 3.03
CA ASP A 112 -2.04 2.27 1.72
C ASP A 112 -0.60 1.77 1.80
N VAL A 113 -0.41 0.47 1.51
CA VAL A 113 0.86 -0.22 1.66
C VAL A 113 1.32 -0.82 0.33
N THR A 114 2.61 -0.69 0.05
CA THR A 114 3.21 -1.25 -1.17
C THR A 114 4.52 -1.96 -0.82
N PRO A 115 4.48 -3.19 -0.26
CA PRO A 115 5.68 -3.99 -0.11
C PRO A 115 6.20 -4.45 -1.48
N GLN A 116 7.51 -4.35 -1.67
CA GLN A 116 8.22 -4.91 -2.81
C GLN A 116 8.95 -6.18 -2.36
N LEU A 117 8.49 -7.32 -2.83
CA LEU A 117 9.04 -8.65 -2.54
C LEU A 117 9.61 -9.28 -3.80
N ASP A 118 10.91 -9.61 -3.80
CA ASP A 118 11.60 -10.21 -4.94
C ASP A 118 11.38 -9.46 -6.27
N GLY A 119 11.31 -8.12 -6.20
CA GLY A 119 11.07 -7.25 -7.34
C GLY A 119 9.60 -7.07 -7.74
N TRP A 120 8.65 -7.77 -7.08
CA TRP A 120 7.21 -7.66 -7.32
C TRP A 120 6.55 -6.77 -6.27
N HIS A 121 5.64 -5.91 -6.71
CA HIS A 121 4.91 -4.99 -5.83
C HIS A 121 3.55 -5.58 -5.45
N GLY A 122 3.25 -5.57 -4.15
CA GLY A 122 1.90 -5.80 -3.64
C GLY A 122 1.31 -4.48 -3.19
N ASP A 123 0.49 -3.86 -4.03
CA ASP A 123 -0.09 -2.54 -3.78
C ASP A 123 -1.56 -2.68 -3.41
N THR A 124 -1.91 -2.26 -2.21
CA THR A 124 -3.30 -2.30 -1.73
C THR A 124 -3.53 -1.34 -0.56
N SER A 125 -4.75 -0.87 -0.43
CA SER A 125 -5.17 -0.03 0.67
C SER A 125 -6.45 -0.52 1.32
N ARG A 126 -6.69 -0.08 2.55
CA ARG A 126 -7.91 -0.38 3.30
C ARG A 126 -8.38 0.82 4.10
N MET A 127 -9.71 0.99 4.16
CA MET A 127 -10.33 1.91 5.09
C MET A 127 -10.49 1.27 6.46
N PHE A 128 -10.08 2.00 7.50
CA PHE A 128 -10.27 1.63 8.90
C PHE A 128 -11.22 2.63 9.57
N LEU A 129 -12.06 2.11 10.43
CA LEU A 129 -12.96 2.90 11.28
C LEU A 129 -12.35 3.00 12.68
N VAL A 130 -12.15 4.21 13.18
CA VAL A 130 -11.52 4.44 14.48
C VAL A 130 -12.61 4.68 15.53
N GLY A 131 -12.77 3.71 16.43
CA GLY A 131 -13.80 3.79 17.47
C GLY A 131 -15.24 3.82 16.92
N ASP A 132 -16.08 4.69 17.47
CA ASP A 132 -17.47 4.83 17.01
C ASP A 132 -17.59 5.88 15.91
N VAL A 133 -17.74 5.40 14.69
CA VAL A 133 -17.81 6.23 13.47
C VAL A 133 -19.27 6.45 13.07
N PRO A 134 -19.64 7.67 12.66
CA PRO A 134 -21.02 7.98 12.23
C PRO A 134 -21.50 7.07 11.09
N VAL A 135 -22.79 6.72 11.12
CA VAL A 135 -23.42 5.85 10.10
C VAL A 135 -23.19 6.34 8.66
N LYS A 136 -23.17 7.66 8.46
CA LYS A 136 -22.89 8.28 7.17
C LYS A 136 -21.50 7.88 6.62
N ALA A 137 -20.52 7.70 7.48
CA ALA A 137 -19.16 7.33 7.07
C ALA A 137 -18.99 5.80 6.90
N LYS A 138 -19.94 4.99 7.42
CA LYS A 138 -19.96 3.53 7.27
C LYS A 138 -20.60 3.06 5.96
N ARG A 139 -21.28 3.95 5.22
CA ARG A 139 -21.97 3.70 3.94
C ARG A 139 -21.12 4.06 2.73
#